data_8c258acbb19350fbfff285768835819a
#
_entry.id   8c258acbb19350fbfff285768835819a
#
_cell.length_a   1.000
_cell.length_b   1.000
_cell.length_c   1.000
_cell.angle_alpha   90.00
_cell.angle_beta   90.00
_cell.angle_gamma   90.00
#
_symmetry.space_group_name_H-M   'P 1'
#
loop_
_entity.id
_entity.type
_entity.pdbx_description
1 polymer ?
#
loop_
_entity_poly.entity_id
_entity_poly.type
_entity_poly.pdbx_seq_one_letter_code
_entity_poly.pdbx_strand_id
1 'polypeptide(L)'
;MTTGYGQRCPIARALDVIGEKWSLLILRDLNRKGSLRFQELEQGLPGVAPNTLSARLKLLEAQGVIATRLYAQHPPRYEYFLTEKGKALGPVLKSLYAWGERYGEPWRPPRGDA
;
A
#
# COMPACT_ATOMS: atom_id res chain seq x y z
N MET A 1 -16.19 15.19 0.30
CA MET A 1 -17.11 14.47 1.03
C MET A 1 -16.47 13.49 1.97
N THR A 2 -17.18 13.13 2.90
CA THR A 2 -16.60 12.34 3.91
C THR A 2 -16.97 10.92 3.75
N THR A 3 -16.24 10.10 4.36
CA THR A 3 -16.60 8.72 4.49
C THR A 3 -17.55 8.58 5.62
N GLY A 4 -18.06 7.43 5.80
CA GLY A 4 -19.02 7.18 6.83
C GLY A 4 -18.46 7.08 8.23
N TYR A 5 -17.14 7.16 8.39
CA TYR A 5 -16.57 6.89 9.72
C TYR A 5 -16.48 8.11 10.60
N GLY A 6 -16.85 9.25 10.10
CA GLY A 6 -16.73 10.46 10.90
C GLY A 6 -15.37 11.10 10.76
N GLN A 7 -15.35 12.26 10.16
CA GLN A 7 -14.11 12.93 9.82
C GLN A 7 -13.32 13.37 11.02
N ARG A 8 -13.93 13.47 12.19
CA ARG A 8 -13.21 13.97 13.35
C ARG A 8 -12.24 12.99 13.94
N CYS A 9 -12.46 11.70 13.71
CA CYS A 9 -11.59 10.68 14.29
C CYS A 9 -10.34 10.53 13.43
N PRO A 10 -9.15 10.77 13.99
CA PRO A 10 -7.92 10.58 13.20
C PRO A 10 -7.75 9.16 12.69
N ILE A 11 -8.20 8.17 13.46
CA ILE A 11 -8.11 6.78 12.99
C ILE A 11 -8.97 6.58 11.77
N ALA A 12 -10.19 7.11 11.79
CA ALA A 12 -11.08 6.99 10.64
C ALA A 12 -10.50 7.69 9.42
N ARG A 13 -9.86 8.85 9.62
CA ARG A 13 -9.23 9.55 8.51
C ARG A 13 -8.05 8.77 7.94
N ALA A 14 -7.29 8.10 8.80
CA ALA A 14 -6.21 7.24 8.33
C ALA A 14 -6.76 6.08 7.51
N LEU A 15 -7.88 5.50 7.94
CA LEU A 15 -8.49 4.39 7.22
C LEU A 15 -9.01 4.79 5.85
N ASP A 16 -9.31 6.06 5.63
CA ASP A 16 -9.67 6.52 4.29
C ASP A 16 -8.52 6.34 3.30
N VAL A 17 -7.29 6.35 3.79
CA VAL A 17 -6.11 6.19 2.96
C VAL A 17 -5.67 4.72 2.92
N ILE A 18 -5.61 4.07 4.07
CA ILE A 18 -4.96 2.76 4.20
C ILE A 18 -5.91 1.64 4.59
N GLY A 19 -7.21 1.88 4.61
CA GLY A 19 -8.15 0.90 5.15
C GLY A 19 -8.43 -0.29 4.27
N GLU A 20 -7.95 -0.28 3.05
CA GLU A 20 -8.14 -1.38 2.12
C GLU A 20 -6.91 -2.31 2.20
N LYS A 21 -7.17 -3.61 2.23
CA LYS A 21 -6.10 -4.58 2.57
C LYS A 21 -4.91 -4.55 1.61
N TRP A 22 -5.17 -4.39 0.32
CA TRP A 22 -4.07 -4.36 -0.65
C TRP A 22 -3.22 -3.12 -0.49
N SER A 23 -3.82 -1.99 -0.09
CA SER A 23 -3.07 -0.75 0.13
C SER A 23 -2.04 -0.92 1.23
N LEU A 24 -2.41 -1.52 2.35
CA LEU A 24 -1.46 -1.77 3.43
C LEU A 24 -0.35 -2.72 3.01
N LEU A 25 -0.68 -3.74 2.23
CA LEU A 25 0.32 -4.69 1.78
C LEU A 25 1.30 -4.06 0.78
N ILE A 26 0.81 -3.17 -0.07
CA ILE A 26 1.68 -2.40 -0.97
C ILE A 26 2.65 -1.56 -0.16
N LEU A 27 2.13 -0.84 0.83
CA LEU A 27 2.96 0.02 1.67
C LEU A 27 4.00 -0.80 2.45
N ARG A 28 3.61 -1.98 2.92
CA ARG A 28 4.54 -2.89 3.56
C ARG A 28 5.73 -3.20 2.67
N ASP A 29 5.45 -3.56 1.42
CA ASP A 29 6.50 -3.96 0.50
C ASP A 29 7.41 -2.78 0.14
N LEU A 30 6.83 -1.61 -0.09
CA LEU A 30 7.61 -0.42 -0.37
C LEU A 30 8.45 0.01 0.83
N ASN A 31 7.90 -0.14 2.03
CA ASN A 31 8.64 0.20 3.24
C ASN A 31 9.86 -0.72 3.43
N ARG A 32 9.72 -1.98 3.02
CA ARG A 32 10.79 -2.96 3.18
C ARG A 32 11.85 -2.88 2.10
N LYS A 33 11.43 -2.61 0.87
CA LYS A 33 12.32 -2.70 -0.29
C LYS A 33 12.81 -1.35 -0.79
N GLY A 34 12.15 -0.28 -0.42
CA GLY A 34 12.53 1.07 -0.84
C GLY A 34 11.82 1.51 -2.10
N SER A 35 12.07 0.86 -3.21
CA SER A 35 11.33 1.15 -4.44
C SER A 35 11.09 -0.14 -5.19
N LEU A 36 9.95 -0.20 -5.88
CA LEU A 36 9.54 -1.41 -6.58
C LEU A 36 8.84 -1.02 -7.88
N ARG A 37 9.03 -1.86 -8.89
CA ARG A 37 8.31 -1.77 -10.15
C ARG A 37 6.98 -2.47 -10.02
N PHE A 38 6.08 -2.17 -10.96
CA PHE A 38 4.74 -2.77 -10.94
C PHE A 38 4.80 -4.30 -10.85
N GLN A 39 5.63 -4.92 -11.69
CA GLN A 39 5.72 -6.37 -11.70
C GLN A 39 6.26 -6.93 -10.39
N GLU A 40 7.18 -6.22 -9.77
CA GLU A 40 7.72 -6.65 -8.48
C GLU A 40 6.68 -6.58 -7.38
N LEU A 41 5.87 -5.53 -7.41
CA LEU A 41 4.75 -5.40 -6.48
C LEU A 41 3.76 -6.54 -6.70
N GLU A 42 3.43 -6.81 -7.95
CA GLU A 42 2.49 -7.87 -8.29
C GLU A 42 2.99 -9.22 -7.79
N GLN A 43 4.26 -9.49 -7.97
CA GLN A 43 4.85 -10.75 -7.52
C GLN A 43 4.84 -10.88 -6.00
N GLY A 44 4.97 -9.76 -5.31
CA GLY A 44 4.96 -9.76 -3.85
C GLY A 44 3.59 -9.84 -3.24
N LEU A 45 2.54 -9.82 -4.05
CA LEU A 45 1.15 -9.78 -3.58
C LEU A 45 0.35 -10.90 -4.24
N PRO A 46 0.61 -12.16 -3.84
CA PRO A 46 -0.08 -13.28 -4.47
C PRO A 46 -1.59 -13.12 -4.41
N GLY A 47 -2.23 -13.31 -5.54
CA GLY A 47 -3.68 -13.20 -5.65
C GLY A 47 -4.18 -11.83 -6.03
N VAL A 48 -3.33 -10.81 -6.10
CA VAL A 48 -3.81 -9.49 -6.50
C VAL A 48 -4.07 -9.47 -8.00
N ALA A 49 -5.24 -8.96 -8.40
CA ALA A 49 -5.53 -8.76 -9.81
C ALA A 49 -4.80 -7.52 -10.30
N PRO A 50 -4.27 -7.53 -11.54
CA PRO A 50 -3.55 -6.36 -12.04
C PRO A 50 -4.35 -5.08 -12.00
N ASN A 51 -5.64 -5.15 -12.33
CA ASN A 51 -6.49 -3.96 -12.29
C ASN A 51 -6.64 -3.43 -10.87
N THR A 52 -6.76 -4.31 -9.90
CA THR A 52 -6.86 -3.91 -8.51
C THR A 52 -5.57 -3.25 -8.05
N LEU A 53 -4.43 -3.85 -8.38
CA LEU A 53 -3.15 -3.27 -8.02
C LEU A 53 -2.99 -1.88 -8.64
N SER A 54 -3.31 -1.75 -9.92
CA SER A 54 -3.22 -0.46 -10.60
C SER A 54 -4.10 0.59 -9.93
N ALA A 55 -5.35 0.21 -9.58
CA ALA A 55 -6.27 1.13 -8.93
C ALA A 55 -5.77 1.55 -7.55
N ARG A 56 -5.25 0.61 -6.77
CA ARG A 56 -4.74 0.94 -5.45
C ARG A 56 -3.53 1.86 -5.52
N LEU A 57 -2.65 1.60 -6.46
CA LEU A 57 -1.47 2.45 -6.65
C LEU A 57 -1.88 3.88 -7.02
N LYS A 58 -2.86 4.03 -7.88
CA LYS A 58 -3.34 5.36 -8.25
C LYS A 58 -3.94 6.09 -7.07
N LEU A 59 -4.70 5.39 -6.23
CA LEU A 59 -5.27 5.99 -5.03
C LEU A 59 -4.20 6.42 -4.05
N LEU A 60 -3.21 5.57 -3.82
CA LEU A 60 -2.13 5.90 -2.90
C LEU A 60 -1.30 7.07 -3.40
N GLU A 61 -1.09 7.13 -4.71
CA GLU A 61 -0.38 8.25 -5.31
C GLU A 61 -1.18 9.53 -5.17
N ALA A 62 -2.49 9.46 -5.41
CA ALA A 62 -3.37 10.63 -5.26
C ALA A 62 -3.40 11.13 -3.83
N GLN A 63 -3.27 10.23 -2.86
CA GLN A 63 -3.20 10.60 -1.44
C GLN A 63 -1.82 11.09 -1.01
N GLY A 64 -0.86 11.03 -1.90
CA GLY A 64 0.48 11.54 -1.62
C GLY A 64 1.34 10.64 -0.75
N VAL A 65 0.96 9.38 -0.54
CA VAL A 65 1.78 8.48 0.28
C VAL A 65 2.79 7.71 -0.56
N ILE A 66 2.58 7.60 -1.87
CA ILE A 66 3.58 7.05 -2.78
C ILE A 66 3.76 7.99 -3.95
N ALA A 67 4.87 7.83 -4.65
CA ALA A 67 5.16 8.56 -5.87
C ALA A 67 5.84 7.63 -6.84
N THR A 68 5.97 8.07 -8.07
CA THR A 68 6.66 7.32 -9.11
C THR A 68 7.87 8.10 -9.60
N ARG A 69 8.82 7.39 -10.14
CA ARG A 69 9.93 8.02 -10.87
C ARG A 69 10.33 7.13 -12.02
N LEU A 70 10.86 7.77 -13.02
CA LEU A 70 11.35 7.10 -14.22
C LEU A 70 12.68 6.43 -13.90
N TYR A 71 12.82 5.14 -14.25
CA TYR A 71 14.11 4.47 -14.11
C TYR A 71 14.70 4.05 -15.46
N ALA A 72 13.90 4.13 -16.53
CA ALA A 72 14.37 3.86 -17.89
C ALA A 72 13.54 4.70 -18.85
N GLN A 73 14.14 5.13 -19.94
CA GLN A 73 13.47 6.08 -20.84
C GLN A 73 13.02 5.46 -22.16
N HIS A 74 13.63 4.37 -22.57
CA HIS A 74 13.32 3.79 -23.88
C HIS A 74 13.09 2.29 -23.76
N PRO A 75 11.87 1.85 -23.55
CA PRO A 75 10.63 2.62 -23.34
C PRO A 75 10.56 3.17 -21.92
N PRO A 76 9.68 4.16 -21.66
CA PRO A 76 9.56 4.72 -20.32
C PRO A 76 9.09 3.65 -19.34
N ARG A 77 9.80 3.55 -18.22
CA ARG A 77 9.47 2.61 -17.16
C ARG A 77 9.60 3.29 -15.83
N TYR A 78 8.68 2.97 -14.93
CA TYR A 78 8.53 3.66 -13.67
C TYR A 78 8.66 2.70 -12.51
N GLU A 79 9.13 3.22 -11.39
CA GLU A 79 9.13 2.52 -10.12
C GLU A 79 8.40 3.37 -9.10
N TYR A 80 7.87 2.71 -8.07
CA TYR A 80 7.09 3.34 -7.00
C TYR A 80 7.93 3.39 -5.75
N PHE A 81 7.73 4.44 -4.95
CA PHE A 81 8.43 4.57 -3.68
C PHE A 81 7.59 5.39 -2.71
N LEU A 82 7.91 5.29 -1.42
CA LEU A 82 7.19 6.03 -0.39
C LEU A 82 7.66 7.48 -0.36
N THR A 83 6.69 8.39 -0.30
CA THR A 83 6.98 9.80 -0.02
C THR A 83 7.28 9.95 1.48
N GLU A 84 7.63 11.17 1.91
CA GLU A 84 7.80 11.41 3.34
C GLU A 84 6.52 11.09 4.12
N LYS A 85 5.38 11.45 3.56
CA LYS A 85 4.09 11.13 4.17
C LYS A 85 3.91 9.62 4.27
N GLY A 86 4.30 8.88 3.23
CA GLY A 86 4.21 7.43 3.25
C GLY A 86 5.17 6.80 4.24
N LYS A 87 6.40 7.34 4.33
CA LYS A 87 7.38 6.82 5.28
C LYS A 87 6.93 6.99 6.72
N ALA A 88 6.11 7.99 6.99
CA ALA A 88 5.56 8.20 8.33
C ALA A 88 4.64 7.06 8.76
N LEU A 89 4.21 6.22 7.84
CA LEU A 89 3.44 5.02 8.18
C LEU A 89 4.31 3.86 8.66
N GLY A 90 5.64 3.99 8.59
CA GLY A 90 6.54 2.94 9.03
C GLY A 90 6.24 2.44 10.44
N PRO A 91 6.15 3.32 11.43
CA PRO A 91 5.81 2.88 12.79
C PRO A 91 4.45 2.19 12.89
N VAL A 92 3.47 2.65 12.10
CA VAL A 92 2.15 2.01 12.06
C VAL A 92 2.28 0.58 11.53
N LEU A 93 3.00 0.41 10.44
CA LEU A 93 3.21 -0.91 9.84
C LEU A 93 3.92 -1.84 10.82
N LYS A 94 4.91 -1.31 11.53
CA LYS A 94 5.64 -2.09 12.52
C LYS A 94 4.72 -2.57 13.64
N SER A 95 3.85 -1.69 14.12
CA SER A 95 2.91 -2.04 15.16
C SER A 95 1.90 -3.07 14.69
N LEU A 96 1.42 -2.91 13.47
CA LEU A 96 0.50 -3.89 12.89
C LEU A 96 1.17 -5.24 12.72
N TYR A 97 2.42 -5.25 12.30
CA TYR A 97 3.16 -6.48 12.16
C TYR A 97 3.26 -7.21 13.50
N ALA A 98 3.63 -6.47 14.55
CA ALA A 98 3.78 -7.05 15.88
C ALA A 98 2.46 -7.60 16.40
N TRP A 99 1.38 -6.85 16.19
CA TRP A 99 0.06 -7.29 16.63
C TRP A 99 -0.36 -8.56 15.88
N GLY A 100 -0.13 -8.57 14.56
CA GLY A 100 -0.48 -9.72 13.73
C GLY A 100 0.32 -10.96 14.08
N GLU A 101 1.61 -10.79 14.39
CA GLU A 101 2.45 -11.90 14.82
C GLU A 101 1.91 -12.54 16.10
N ARG A 102 1.45 -11.71 17.01
CA ARG A 102 1.03 -12.20 18.32
C ARG A 102 -0.37 -12.79 18.30
N TYR A 103 -1.29 -12.16 17.56
CA TYR A 103 -2.72 -12.50 17.68
C TYR A 103 -3.34 -12.96 16.39
N GLY A 104 -2.67 -12.75 15.25
CA GLY A 104 -3.26 -13.07 13.95
C GLY A 104 -3.17 -14.54 13.62
N GLU A 105 -4.05 -14.97 12.72
CA GLU A 105 -3.94 -16.30 12.14
C GLU A 105 -2.74 -16.36 11.21
N PRO A 106 -2.23 -17.56 10.91
CA PRO A 106 -1.15 -17.67 9.93
C PRO A 106 -1.53 -16.96 8.63
N TRP A 107 -0.57 -16.23 8.07
CA TRP A 107 -0.85 -15.41 6.90
C TRP A 107 -1.29 -16.25 5.72
N ARG A 108 -2.29 -15.77 5.04
CA ARG A 108 -2.76 -16.36 3.78
C ARG A 108 -2.94 -15.23 2.78
N PRO A 109 -2.61 -15.47 1.51
CA PRO A 109 -2.85 -14.43 0.53
C PRO A 109 -4.34 -14.15 0.41
N PRO A 110 -4.71 -12.87 0.25
CA PRO A 110 -6.11 -12.53 -0.01
C PRO A 110 -6.55 -13.16 -1.33
N ARG A 111 -7.84 -13.38 -1.45
CA ARG A 111 -8.39 -13.89 -2.70
C ARG A 111 -8.29 -12.82 -3.76
N GLY A 112 -7.98 -13.23 -4.98
CA GLY A 112 -7.80 -12.29 -6.06
C GLY A 112 -9.04 -11.52 -6.44
N ASP A 113 -10.18 -12.08 -6.17
CA ASP A 113 -11.48 -11.47 -6.50
C ASP A 113 -11.99 -10.54 -5.42
N ALA A 114 -11.29 -10.43 -4.32
CA ALA A 114 -11.80 -9.67 -3.17
C ALA A 114 -11.53 -8.18 -3.31
#